data_85ed68f2b6880eaa809908ee277f458b
#
_entry.id   85ed68f2b6880eaa809908ee277f458b
#
_cell.length_a   1.000
_cell.length_b   1.000
_cell.length_c   1.000
_cell.angle_alpha   90.00
_cell.angle_beta   90.00
_cell.angle_gamma   90.00
#
_symmetry.space_group_name_H-M   'P 1'
#
loop_
_entity.id
_entity.type
_entity.pdbx_description
1 polymer ?
#
loop_
_entity_poly.entity_id
_entity_poly.type
_entity_poly.pdbx_seq_one_letter_code
_entity_poly.pdbx_strand_id
1 'polypeptide(L)'
;AIAEDESVGSYLIGRVGGNVATIRSEVAEAIARLPRVETAEDNVYFSREASAVIQRAVDLTRTLSDRYASVEHIVAALAKERSTARDILQRAGISEEQLLAAIREFRKGQTINSETEEVEFDALGKYAINLNDGARSGKLDPVIGRDEEIRRVLQILSRRTKNNPILVGEAGVGKTAIAEGIAHRIVDGDVPENLKDKIIYSLDMGALVAGAKYKGEF
;
A
#
# COMPACT_ATOMS: atom_id res chain seq x y z
N ALA A 1 11.33 -4.56 9.27
CA ALA A 1 10.79 -3.97 8.04
C ALA A 1 9.53 -4.72 7.59
N ILE A 2 9.64 -5.88 6.92
CA ILE A 2 8.47 -6.62 6.35
C ILE A 2 7.45 -7.04 7.42
N ALA A 3 7.85 -7.29 8.66
CA ALA A 3 6.95 -7.70 9.76
C ALA A 3 6.17 -6.52 10.38
N GLU A 4 6.67 -5.31 10.26
CA GLU A 4 6.13 -4.09 10.86
C GLU A 4 5.49 -3.16 9.83
N ASP A 5 5.92 -3.24 8.56
CA ASP A 5 5.31 -2.50 7.45
C ASP A 5 4.17 -3.31 6.84
N GLU A 6 2.94 -2.93 7.16
CA GLU A 6 1.74 -3.59 6.62
C GLU A 6 1.37 -3.10 5.21
N SER A 7 2.02 -2.05 4.70
CA SER A 7 1.61 -1.38 3.46
C SER A 7 2.48 -1.73 2.25
N VAL A 8 3.61 -1.05 2.08
CA VAL A 8 4.40 -1.12 0.83
C VAL A 8 5.14 -2.45 0.68
N GLY A 9 5.83 -2.91 1.73
CA GLY A 9 6.59 -4.17 1.68
C GLY A 9 5.69 -5.37 1.43
N SER A 10 4.55 -5.43 2.13
CA SER A 10 3.56 -6.50 1.97
C SER A 10 2.90 -6.45 0.59
N TYR A 11 2.59 -5.26 0.07
CA TYR A 11 2.05 -5.07 -1.27
C TYR A 11 3.04 -5.59 -2.34
N LEU A 12 4.30 -5.18 -2.29
CA LEU A 12 5.32 -5.59 -3.27
C LEU A 12 5.52 -7.10 -3.28
N ILE A 13 5.60 -7.73 -2.10
CA ILE A 13 5.71 -9.18 -1.96
C ILE A 13 4.50 -9.88 -2.57
N GLY A 14 3.29 -9.42 -2.28
CA GLY A 14 2.06 -9.97 -2.87
C GLY A 14 2.01 -9.80 -4.38
N ARG A 15 2.47 -8.65 -4.90
CA ARG A 15 2.49 -8.34 -6.34
C ARG A 15 3.39 -9.27 -7.14
N VAL A 16 4.52 -9.70 -6.57
CA VAL A 16 5.44 -10.68 -7.19
C VAL A 16 5.07 -12.13 -6.90
N GLY A 17 3.87 -12.38 -6.34
CA GLY A 17 3.36 -13.73 -6.11
C GLY A 17 3.79 -14.36 -4.77
N GLY A 18 4.41 -13.60 -3.87
CA GLY A 18 4.82 -14.09 -2.55
C GLY A 18 3.65 -14.18 -1.57
N ASN A 19 3.64 -15.23 -0.74
CA ASN A 19 2.70 -15.35 0.36
C ASN A 19 3.23 -14.63 1.60
N VAL A 20 2.70 -13.44 1.88
CA VAL A 20 3.12 -12.58 2.99
C VAL A 20 2.99 -13.27 4.34
N ALA A 21 1.93 -14.05 4.58
CA ALA A 21 1.70 -14.74 5.85
C ALA A 21 2.78 -15.81 6.10
N THR A 22 3.14 -16.59 5.08
CA THR A 22 4.20 -17.60 5.16
C THR A 22 5.55 -16.94 5.43
N ILE A 23 5.89 -15.87 4.71
CA ILE A 23 7.14 -15.13 4.89
C ILE A 23 7.22 -14.55 6.31
N ARG A 24 6.13 -13.94 6.83
CA ARG A 24 6.07 -13.46 8.22
C ARG A 24 6.34 -14.56 9.23
N SER A 25 5.75 -15.74 9.06
CA SER A 25 5.97 -16.89 9.95
C SER A 25 7.42 -17.33 9.93
N GLU A 26 8.02 -17.51 8.74
CA GLU A 26 9.43 -17.91 8.61
C GLU A 26 10.40 -16.87 9.19
N VAL A 27 10.11 -15.58 9.02
CA VAL A 27 10.90 -14.49 9.64
C VAL A 27 10.78 -14.52 11.16
N ALA A 28 9.57 -14.71 11.71
CA ALA A 28 9.35 -14.82 13.15
C ALA A 28 10.12 -16.02 13.75
N GLU A 29 10.08 -17.17 13.08
CA GLU A 29 10.86 -18.35 13.50
C GLU A 29 12.38 -18.09 13.44
N ALA A 30 12.85 -17.43 12.38
CA ALA A 30 14.28 -17.10 12.25
C ALA A 30 14.74 -16.16 13.38
N ILE A 31 13.93 -15.14 13.71
CA ILE A 31 14.20 -14.21 14.82
C ILE A 31 14.20 -14.95 16.16
N ALA A 32 13.26 -15.87 16.38
CA ALA A 32 13.18 -16.64 17.62
C ALA A 32 14.40 -17.54 17.87
N ARG A 33 15.12 -17.93 16.82
CA ARG A 33 16.37 -18.73 16.89
C ARG A 33 17.62 -17.90 17.15
N LEU A 34 17.53 -16.56 17.09
CA LEU A 34 18.68 -15.70 17.38
C LEU A 34 19.03 -15.76 18.88
N PRO A 35 20.33 -15.74 19.23
CA PRO A 35 20.75 -15.68 20.62
C PRO A 35 20.25 -14.40 21.28
N ARG A 36 19.69 -14.52 22.48
CA ARG A 36 19.24 -13.39 23.28
C ARG A 36 20.37 -12.93 24.19
N VAL A 37 20.65 -11.64 24.20
CA VAL A 37 21.62 -11.03 25.12
C VAL A 37 20.83 -10.48 26.31
N GLU A 38 21.16 -10.93 27.53
CA GLU A 38 20.47 -10.53 28.76
C GLU A 38 20.96 -9.18 29.31
N THR A 39 22.15 -8.75 28.90
CA THR A 39 22.70 -7.45 29.29
C THR A 39 22.54 -6.46 28.15
N ALA A 40 21.77 -5.38 28.40
CA ALA A 40 21.74 -4.24 27.51
C ALA A 40 23.12 -3.52 27.58
N GLU A 41 23.97 -3.73 26.57
CA GLU A 41 25.05 -2.78 26.32
C GLU A 41 24.43 -1.50 25.73
N ASP A 42 24.92 -0.33 26.16
CA ASP A 42 24.43 0.99 25.71
C ASP A 42 24.62 1.24 24.21
N ASN A 43 25.34 0.37 23.51
CA ASN A 43 25.64 0.52 22.08
C ASN A 43 25.10 -0.67 21.27
N VAL A 44 24.11 -0.38 20.42
CA VAL A 44 23.57 -1.34 19.43
C VAL A 44 24.22 -1.10 18.08
N TYR A 45 24.84 -2.11 17.49
CA TYR A 45 25.49 -2.04 16.19
C TYR A 45 24.77 -2.91 15.17
N PHE A 46 24.76 -2.47 13.91
CA PHE A 46 24.29 -3.31 12.81
C PHE A 46 25.26 -4.46 12.54
N SER A 47 24.71 -5.66 12.25
CA SER A 47 25.52 -6.76 11.75
C SER A 47 26.11 -6.41 10.36
N ARG A 48 27.11 -7.16 9.92
CA ARG A 48 27.68 -7.01 8.58
C ARG A 48 26.62 -7.17 7.48
N GLU A 49 25.71 -8.13 7.66
CA GLU A 49 24.63 -8.40 6.73
C GLU A 49 23.64 -7.22 6.70
N ALA A 50 23.24 -6.70 7.86
CA ALA A 50 22.36 -5.53 7.93
C ALA A 50 23.01 -4.29 7.28
N SER A 51 24.31 -4.07 7.53
CA SER A 51 25.07 -2.98 6.91
C SER A 51 25.14 -3.13 5.39
N ALA A 52 25.34 -4.35 4.87
CA ALA A 52 25.35 -4.62 3.44
C ALA A 52 23.97 -4.35 2.79
N VAL A 53 22.88 -4.75 3.45
CA VAL A 53 21.50 -4.45 2.98
C VAL A 53 21.25 -2.96 2.92
N ILE A 54 21.63 -2.20 3.96
CA ILE A 54 21.47 -0.75 3.99
C ILE A 54 22.28 -0.10 2.85
N GLN A 55 23.56 -0.51 2.68
CA GLN A 55 24.38 0.01 1.60
C GLN A 55 23.80 -0.30 0.23
N ARG A 56 23.30 -1.51 0.01
CA ARG A 56 22.62 -1.90 -1.22
C ARG A 56 21.36 -1.07 -1.45
N ALA A 57 20.56 -0.83 -0.42
CA ALA A 57 19.37 0.02 -0.50
C ALA A 57 19.73 1.45 -0.94
N VAL A 58 20.81 2.02 -0.40
CA VAL A 58 21.33 3.34 -0.82
C VAL A 58 21.82 3.30 -2.28
N ASP A 59 22.50 2.24 -2.72
CA ASP A 59 22.94 2.12 -4.13
C ASP A 59 21.76 2.01 -5.10
N LEU A 60 20.67 1.37 -4.69
CA LEU A 60 19.44 1.27 -5.49
C LEU A 60 18.74 2.62 -5.72
N THR A 61 18.94 3.62 -4.87
CA THR A 61 18.39 4.96 -5.11
C THR A 61 18.87 5.52 -6.44
N ARG A 62 20.13 5.29 -6.83
CA ARG A 62 20.67 5.72 -8.12
C ARG A 62 20.00 4.99 -9.28
N THR A 63 19.67 3.69 -9.10
CA THR A 63 19.02 2.85 -10.12
C THR A 63 17.57 3.29 -10.37
N LEU A 64 16.90 3.80 -9.33
CA LEU A 64 15.51 4.27 -9.39
C LEU A 64 15.39 5.79 -9.55
N SER A 65 16.54 6.50 -9.63
CA SER A 65 16.61 7.97 -9.74
C SER A 65 16.01 8.69 -8.52
N ASP A 66 16.15 8.08 -7.34
CA ASP A 66 15.67 8.61 -6.08
C ASP A 66 16.76 9.36 -5.32
N ARG A 67 16.36 10.31 -4.50
CA ARG A 67 17.27 11.05 -3.61
C ARG A 67 17.42 10.37 -2.26
N TYR A 68 16.38 9.66 -1.80
CA TYR A 68 16.34 8.98 -0.51
C TYR A 68 16.04 7.50 -0.67
N ALA A 69 16.62 6.68 0.24
CA ALA A 69 16.31 5.27 0.32
C ALA A 69 15.03 5.07 1.14
N SER A 70 14.06 4.37 0.61
CA SER A 70 12.77 4.03 1.21
C SER A 70 12.68 2.55 1.59
N VAL A 71 11.56 2.14 2.19
CA VAL A 71 11.27 0.73 2.52
C VAL A 71 11.35 -0.16 1.27
N GLU A 72 10.92 0.32 0.12
CA GLU A 72 10.98 -0.43 -1.15
C GLU A 72 12.41 -0.81 -1.54
N HIS A 73 13.38 0.12 -1.35
CA HIS A 73 14.80 -0.13 -1.59
C HIS A 73 15.34 -1.20 -0.63
N ILE A 74 14.93 -1.12 0.65
CA ILE A 74 15.32 -2.10 1.67
C ILE A 74 14.77 -3.48 1.31
N VAL A 75 13.51 -3.59 0.92
CA VAL A 75 12.88 -4.86 0.53
C VAL A 75 13.58 -5.47 -0.70
N ALA A 76 13.91 -4.65 -1.71
CA ALA A 76 14.67 -5.12 -2.87
C ALA A 76 16.09 -5.56 -2.49
N ALA A 77 16.78 -4.80 -1.64
CA ALA A 77 18.12 -5.13 -1.16
C ALA A 77 18.14 -6.43 -0.35
N LEU A 78 17.13 -6.69 0.49
CA LEU A 78 16.97 -7.94 1.23
C LEU A 78 16.89 -9.18 0.33
N ALA A 79 16.30 -9.06 -0.87
CA ALA A 79 16.24 -10.17 -1.83
C ALA A 79 17.60 -10.48 -2.51
N LYS A 80 18.56 -9.56 -2.44
CA LYS A 80 19.89 -9.69 -3.08
C LYS A 80 20.99 -10.06 -2.11
N GLU A 81 21.09 -9.32 -1.00
CA GLU A 81 22.22 -9.46 -0.08
C GLU A 81 22.17 -10.77 0.71
N ARG A 82 23.34 -11.42 0.86
CA ARG A 82 23.45 -12.70 1.57
C ARG A 82 23.00 -12.57 3.02
N SER A 83 21.87 -13.17 3.34
CA SER A 83 21.26 -13.13 4.66
C SER A 83 20.16 -14.19 4.79
N THR A 84 19.75 -14.50 6.00
CA THR A 84 18.58 -15.36 6.27
C THR A 84 17.33 -14.80 5.60
N ALA A 85 17.17 -13.48 5.55
CA ALA A 85 16.04 -12.84 4.89
C ALA A 85 16.00 -13.13 3.38
N ARG A 86 17.18 -13.07 2.71
CA ARG A 86 17.27 -13.44 1.29
C ARG A 86 16.85 -14.90 1.07
N ASP A 87 17.32 -15.80 1.91
CA ASP A 87 17.05 -17.22 1.75
C ASP A 87 15.55 -17.52 1.91
N ILE A 88 14.84 -16.80 2.80
CA ILE A 88 13.39 -16.85 2.96
C ILE A 88 12.70 -16.35 1.67
N LEU A 89 13.10 -15.17 1.16
CA LEU A 89 12.53 -14.59 -0.04
C LEU A 89 12.76 -15.49 -1.28
N GLN A 90 13.95 -16.05 -1.42
CA GLN A 90 14.25 -16.98 -2.53
C GLN A 90 13.43 -18.27 -2.47
N ARG A 91 13.19 -18.85 -1.26
CA ARG A 91 12.26 -19.98 -1.12
C ARG A 91 10.84 -19.63 -1.51
N ALA A 92 10.44 -18.39 -1.28
CA ALA A 92 9.15 -17.87 -1.74
C ALA A 92 9.13 -17.50 -3.24
N GLY A 93 10.22 -17.73 -3.99
CA GLY A 93 10.33 -17.43 -5.42
C GLY A 93 10.51 -15.95 -5.74
N ILE A 94 10.95 -15.14 -4.79
CA ILE A 94 11.07 -13.69 -4.93
C ILE A 94 12.54 -13.30 -5.19
N SER A 95 12.78 -12.56 -6.27
CA SER A 95 14.08 -12.00 -6.63
C SER A 95 14.11 -10.47 -6.59
N GLU A 96 15.33 -9.89 -6.53
CA GLU A 96 15.52 -8.44 -6.61
C GLU A 96 14.94 -7.87 -7.91
N GLU A 97 15.15 -8.54 -9.04
CA GLU A 97 14.71 -8.10 -10.35
C GLU A 97 13.16 -8.00 -10.42
N GLN A 98 12.46 -8.99 -9.88
CA GLN A 98 11.00 -8.99 -9.81
C GLN A 98 10.49 -7.84 -8.92
N LEU A 99 11.13 -7.61 -7.77
CA LEU A 99 10.78 -6.51 -6.86
C LEU A 99 11.04 -5.15 -7.51
N LEU A 100 12.17 -4.96 -8.19
CA LEU A 100 12.47 -3.71 -8.90
C LEU A 100 11.48 -3.45 -10.05
N ALA A 101 11.04 -4.49 -10.76
CA ALA A 101 10.00 -4.35 -11.78
C ALA A 101 8.66 -3.94 -11.14
N ALA A 102 8.27 -4.58 -10.04
CA ALA A 102 7.05 -4.24 -9.31
C ALA A 102 7.09 -2.82 -8.73
N ILE A 103 8.25 -2.36 -8.21
CA ILE A 103 8.45 -0.99 -7.72
C ILE A 103 8.24 0.02 -8.85
N ARG A 104 8.84 -0.19 -10.03
CA ARG A 104 8.67 0.70 -11.18
C ARG A 104 7.22 0.79 -11.64
N GLU A 105 6.53 -0.34 -11.68
CA GLU A 105 5.10 -0.40 -12.02
C GLU A 105 4.25 0.33 -10.98
N PHE A 106 4.52 0.10 -9.69
CA PHE A 106 3.82 0.74 -8.57
C PHE A 106 3.96 2.26 -8.61
N ARG A 107 5.17 2.74 -8.81
CA ARG A 107 5.49 4.17 -8.82
C ARG A 107 5.04 4.92 -10.07
N LYS A 108 4.75 4.24 -11.18
CA LYS A 108 4.35 4.85 -12.46
C LYS A 108 5.25 6.01 -12.91
N GLY A 109 6.56 5.91 -12.64
CA GLY A 109 7.55 6.92 -13.01
C GLY A 109 7.78 8.03 -11.97
N GLN A 110 7.17 7.98 -10.81
CA GLN A 110 7.43 8.90 -9.70
C GLN A 110 8.74 8.52 -8.99
N THR A 111 9.46 9.53 -8.49
CA THR A 111 10.73 9.38 -7.77
C THR A 111 10.60 9.94 -6.35
N ILE A 112 11.37 9.41 -5.40
CA ILE A 112 11.36 9.86 -4.00
C ILE A 112 12.42 10.95 -3.84
N ASN A 113 11.99 12.19 -3.74
CA ASN A 113 12.86 13.37 -3.65
C ASN A 113 12.84 14.08 -2.29
N SER A 114 11.91 13.71 -1.39
CA SER A 114 11.85 14.21 -0.01
C SER A 114 11.63 13.08 0.99
N GLU A 115 12.00 13.32 2.26
CA GLU A 115 11.79 12.35 3.36
C GLU A 115 10.29 12.13 3.66
N THR A 116 9.43 13.04 3.23
CA THR A 116 7.98 13.00 3.46
C THR A 116 7.21 12.32 2.34
N GLU A 117 7.78 12.19 1.13
CA GLU A 117 7.10 11.55 -0.01
C GLU A 117 6.77 10.07 0.23
N GLU A 118 7.60 9.35 1.00
CA GLU A 118 7.31 7.97 1.39
C GLU A 118 6.02 7.88 2.24
N VAL A 119 5.76 8.88 3.07
CA VAL A 119 4.56 8.97 3.91
C VAL A 119 3.33 9.31 3.05
N GLU A 120 3.48 10.17 2.03
CA GLU A 120 2.39 10.56 1.12
C GLU A 120 1.95 9.39 0.22
N PHE A 121 2.87 8.57 -0.28
CA PHE A 121 2.56 7.40 -1.10
C PHE A 121 1.69 6.38 -0.37
N ASP A 122 1.83 6.29 0.95
CA ASP A 122 1.12 5.29 1.76
C ASP A 122 -0.11 5.85 2.50
N ALA A 123 -0.33 7.15 2.48
CA ALA A 123 -1.44 7.78 3.20
C ALA A 123 -2.80 7.20 2.78
N LEU A 124 -3.01 6.94 1.48
CA LEU A 124 -4.23 6.30 1.00
C LEU A 124 -4.34 4.85 1.47
N GLY A 125 -3.25 4.09 1.49
CA GLY A 125 -3.24 2.71 1.98
C GLY A 125 -3.51 2.60 3.49
N LYS A 126 -3.04 3.58 4.27
CA LYS A 126 -3.25 3.61 5.73
C LYS A 126 -4.63 4.09 6.17
N TYR A 127 -5.17 5.08 5.46
CA TYR A 127 -6.37 5.80 5.91
C TYR A 127 -7.57 5.64 4.99
N ALA A 128 -7.44 4.88 3.90
CA ALA A 128 -8.52 4.71 2.94
C ALA A 128 -8.63 3.27 2.45
N ILE A 129 -9.85 2.82 2.24
CA ILE A 129 -10.17 1.50 1.71
C ILE A 129 -10.44 1.64 0.21
N ASN A 130 -9.74 0.84 -0.62
CA ASN A 130 -10.00 0.76 -2.05
C ASN A 130 -11.29 -0.02 -2.31
N LEU A 131 -12.36 0.68 -2.68
CA LEU A 131 -13.66 0.06 -2.93
C LEU A 131 -13.67 -0.75 -4.23
N ASN A 132 -12.88 -0.39 -5.25
CA ASN A 132 -12.79 -1.18 -6.48
C ASN A 132 -12.21 -2.58 -6.21
N ASP A 133 -11.22 -2.70 -5.33
CA ASP A 133 -10.66 -4.01 -4.95
C ASP A 133 -11.66 -4.81 -4.10
N GLY A 134 -12.44 -4.14 -3.26
CA GLY A 134 -13.56 -4.73 -2.55
C GLY A 134 -14.60 -5.32 -3.52
N ALA A 135 -14.98 -4.56 -4.55
CA ALA A 135 -15.92 -5.00 -5.59
C ALA A 135 -15.36 -6.19 -6.39
N ARG A 136 -14.09 -6.12 -6.86
CA ARG A 136 -13.45 -7.24 -7.59
C ARG A 136 -13.37 -8.53 -6.79
N SER A 137 -13.12 -8.41 -5.49
CA SER A 137 -12.98 -9.57 -4.58
C SER A 137 -14.31 -10.10 -4.04
N GLY A 138 -15.46 -9.49 -4.41
CA GLY A 138 -16.78 -9.87 -3.92
C GLY A 138 -16.99 -9.60 -2.42
N LYS A 139 -16.21 -8.70 -1.83
CA LYS A 139 -16.33 -8.31 -0.41
C LYS A 139 -17.39 -7.23 -0.17
N LEU A 140 -17.80 -6.52 -1.22
CA LEU A 140 -18.86 -5.53 -1.13
C LEU A 140 -20.20 -6.15 -1.49
N ASP A 141 -21.23 -5.80 -0.75
CA ASP A 141 -22.58 -6.26 -1.03
C ASP A 141 -23.14 -5.59 -2.32
N PRO A 142 -23.98 -6.29 -3.09
CA PRO A 142 -24.63 -5.72 -4.26
C PRO A 142 -25.62 -4.63 -3.84
N VAL A 143 -25.56 -3.50 -4.52
CA VAL A 143 -26.45 -2.34 -4.25
C VAL A 143 -27.70 -2.46 -5.11
N ILE A 144 -28.86 -2.60 -4.47
CA ILE A 144 -30.14 -2.78 -5.14
C ILE A 144 -31.01 -1.53 -4.95
N GLY A 145 -31.69 -1.09 -6.02
CA GLY A 145 -32.69 -0.03 -5.96
C GLY A 145 -32.12 1.38 -5.80
N ARG A 146 -30.86 1.62 -6.18
CA ARG A 146 -30.19 2.93 -6.14
C ARG A 146 -29.65 3.39 -7.49
N ASP A 147 -30.19 2.85 -8.59
CA ASP A 147 -29.67 3.10 -9.93
C ASP A 147 -29.77 4.57 -10.35
N GLU A 148 -30.83 5.25 -9.95
CA GLU A 148 -31.01 6.67 -10.29
C GLU A 148 -30.01 7.57 -9.58
N GLU A 149 -29.81 7.35 -8.28
CA GLU A 149 -28.84 8.11 -7.47
C GLU A 149 -27.42 7.86 -7.97
N ILE A 150 -27.04 6.61 -8.23
CA ILE A 150 -25.75 6.24 -8.78
C ILE A 150 -25.54 6.91 -10.14
N ARG A 151 -26.50 6.84 -11.05
CA ARG A 151 -26.45 7.50 -12.36
C ARG A 151 -26.23 9.01 -12.22
N ARG A 152 -26.96 9.65 -11.31
CA ARG A 152 -26.83 11.09 -11.07
C ARG A 152 -25.45 11.46 -10.52
N VAL A 153 -24.90 10.66 -9.61
CA VAL A 153 -23.53 10.86 -9.08
C VAL A 153 -22.51 10.70 -10.20
N LEU A 154 -22.59 9.66 -11.03
CA LEU A 154 -21.72 9.46 -12.18
C LEU A 154 -21.77 10.63 -13.17
N GLN A 155 -22.95 11.18 -13.43
CA GLN A 155 -23.11 12.38 -14.27
C GLN A 155 -22.39 13.60 -13.68
N ILE A 156 -22.45 13.78 -12.34
CA ILE A 156 -21.75 14.88 -11.66
C ILE A 156 -20.25 14.68 -11.72
N LEU A 157 -19.76 13.48 -11.41
CA LEU A 157 -18.33 13.12 -11.44
C LEU A 157 -17.72 13.25 -12.84
N SER A 158 -18.53 13.08 -13.89
CA SER A 158 -18.07 13.22 -15.29
C SER A 158 -17.91 14.66 -15.75
N ARG A 159 -18.32 15.66 -14.96
CA ARG A 159 -18.20 17.07 -15.32
C ARG A 159 -16.74 17.53 -15.26
N ARG A 160 -16.38 18.52 -16.06
CA ARG A 160 -15.05 19.15 -16.03
C ARG A 160 -14.82 20.00 -14.77
N THR A 161 -15.88 20.60 -14.25
CA THR A 161 -15.88 21.46 -13.06
C THR A 161 -17.12 21.16 -12.23
N LYS A 162 -17.12 21.52 -10.94
CA LYS A 162 -18.24 21.26 -10.02
C LYS A 162 -18.64 19.78 -9.98
N ASN A 163 -17.63 18.92 -9.95
CA ASN A 163 -17.77 17.47 -10.01
C ASN A 163 -17.73 16.79 -8.62
N ASN A 164 -18.00 17.53 -7.55
CA ASN A 164 -18.02 17.04 -6.17
C ASN A 164 -19.48 16.84 -5.71
N PRO A 165 -20.07 15.65 -5.84
CA PRO A 165 -21.40 15.37 -5.36
C PRO A 165 -21.44 15.27 -3.84
N ILE A 166 -22.51 15.77 -3.23
CA ILE A 166 -22.80 15.61 -1.79
C ILE A 166 -24.08 14.81 -1.66
N LEU A 167 -24.03 13.72 -0.88
CA LEU A 167 -25.19 12.89 -0.57
C LEU A 167 -25.77 13.33 0.79
N VAL A 168 -27.01 13.79 0.77
CA VAL A 168 -27.74 14.27 1.96
C VAL A 168 -28.87 13.28 2.26
N GLY A 169 -29.05 12.96 3.54
CA GLY A 169 -30.09 12.06 4.00
C GLY A 169 -29.86 11.67 5.47
N GLU A 170 -30.87 11.08 6.09
CA GLU A 170 -30.80 10.59 7.46
C GLU A 170 -29.75 9.47 7.64
N ALA A 171 -29.40 9.17 8.89
CA ALA A 171 -28.50 8.04 9.16
C ALA A 171 -29.17 6.71 8.74
N GLY A 172 -28.37 5.78 8.20
CA GLY A 172 -28.85 4.45 7.81
C GLY A 172 -29.55 4.35 6.45
N VAL A 173 -29.81 5.45 5.72
CA VAL A 173 -30.51 5.41 4.43
C VAL A 173 -29.66 4.90 3.25
N GLY A 174 -28.45 4.41 3.49
CA GLY A 174 -27.60 3.80 2.46
C GLY A 174 -26.74 4.76 1.65
N LYS A 175 -26.34 5.93 2.21
CA LYS A 175 -25.44 6.87 1.51
C LYS A 175 -24.10 6.24 1.11
N THR A 176 -23.51 5.44 2.00
CA THR A 176 -22.26 4.72 1.75
C THR A 176 -22.42 3.67 0.64
N ALA A 177 -23.54 2.96 0.61
CA ALA A 177 -23.85 1.99 -0.43
C ALA A 177 -23.82 2.58 -1.85
N ILE A 178 -24.13 3.87 -2.02
CA ILE A 178 -24.01 4.54 -3.33
C ILE A 178 -22.55 4.58 -3.80
N ALA A 179 -21.58 4.84 -2.92
CA ALA A 179 -20.17 4.82 -3.28
C ALA A 179 -19.69 3.40 -3.65
N GLU A 180 -20.15 2.39 -2.92
CA GLU A 180 -19.90 0.98 -3.21
C GLU A 180 -20.53 0.57 -4.56
N GLY A 181 -21.75 0.99 -4.85
CA GLY A 181 -22.41 0.77 -6.13
C GLY A 181 -21.70 1.42 -7.32
N ILE A 182 -21.07 2.60 -7.12
CA ILE A 182 -20.23 3.23 -8.15
C ILE A 182 -18.97 2.39 -8.38
N ALA A 183 -18.34 1.87 -7.32
CA ALA A 183 -17.15 1.01 -7.45
C ALA A 183 -17.47 -0.27 -8.24
N HIS A 184 -18.61 -0.91 -8.00
CA HIS A 184 -19.10 -2.04 -8.80
C HIS A 184 -19.23 -1.67 -10.28
N ARG A 185 -19.90 -0.55 -10.60
CA ARG A 185 -20.08 -0.12 -12.00
C ARG A 185 -18.76 0.23 -12.70
N ILE A 186 -17.77 0.78 -11.98
CA ILE A 186 -16.43 1.01 -12.55
C ILE A 186 -15.76 -0.32 -12.88
N VAL A 187 -15.83 -1.28 -11.98
CA VAL A 187 -15.22 -2.62 -12.17
C VAL A 187 -15.90 -3.35 -13.33
N ASP A 188 -17.22 -3.23 -13.47
CA ASP A 188 -18.00 -3.83 -14.55
C ASP A 188 -17.88 -3.05 -15.88
N GLY A 189 -17.23 -1.87 -15.87
CA GLY A 189 -17.09 -1.01 -17.05
C GLY A 189 -18.36 -0.24 -17.43
N ASP A 190 -19.42 -0.29 -16.62
CA ASP A 190 -20.72 0.40 -16.82
C ASP A 190 -20.68 1.85 -16.33
N VAL A 191 -19.70 2.60 -16.80
CA VAL A 191 -19.48 4.02 -16.48
C VAL A 191 -19.02 4.80 -17.72
N PRO A 192 -19.16 6.14 -17.74
CA PRO A 192 -18.58 6.97 -18.80
C PRO A 192 -17.08 6.74 -18.95
N GLU A 193 -16.55 6.90 -20.18
CA GLU A 193 -15.17 6.60 -20.56
C GLU A 193 -14.13 7.25 -19.63
N ASN A 194 -14.36 8.50 -19.25
CA ASN A 194 -13.47 9.25 -18.35
C ASN A 194 -13.45 8.76 -16.89
N LEU A 195 -14.33 7.82 -16.54
CA LEU A 195 -14.40 7.23 -15.20
C LEU A 195 -13.93 5.76 -15.15
N LYS A 196 -13.72 5.09 -16.28
CA LYS A 196 -13.35 3.66 -16.33
C LYS A 196 -12.07 3.31 -15.58
N ASP A 197 -11.07 4.21 -15.64
CA ASP A 197 -9.77 4.00 -14.99
C ASP A 197 -9.69 4.64 -13.58
N LYS A 198 -10.82 5.08 -13.03
CA LYS A 198 -10.83 5.73 -11.72
C LYS A 198 -10.95 4.71 -10.60
N ILE A 199 -10.31 5.04 -9.48
CA ILE A 199 -10.38 4.26 -8.25
C ILE A 199 -11.13 5.07 -7.21
N ILE A 200 -12.04 4.41 -6.51
CA ILE A 200 -12.79 5.01 -5.40
C ILE A 200 -12.14 4.56 -4.09
N TYR A 201 -11.76 5.52 -3.29
CA TYR A 201 -11.27 5.31 -1.94
C TYR A 201 -12.30 5.79 -0.93
N SER A 202 -12.61 4.95 0.04
CA SER A 202 -13.37 5.33 1.24
C SER A 202 -12.39 5.75 2.32
N LEU A 203 -12.39 7.04 2.68
CA LEU A 203 -11.50 7.57 3.70
C LEU A 203 -12.07 7.27 5.10
N ASP A 204 -11.25 6.63 5.95
CA ASP A 204 -11.57 6.43 7.36
C ASP A 204 -11.12 7.64 8.19
N MET A 205 -12.07 8.54 8.47
CA MET A 205 -11.81 9.73 9.28
C MET A 205 -11.40 9.41 10.72
N GLY A 206 -11.84 8.26 11.27
CA GLY A 206 -11.47 7.83 12.61
C GLY A 206 -10.00 7.41 12.68
N ALA A 207 -9.55 6.61 11.72
CA ALA A 207 -8.17 6.19 11.59
C ALA A 207 -7.23 7.38 11.31
N LEU A 208 -7.68 8.32 10.48
CA LEU A 208 -6.92 9.53 10.14
C LEU A 208 -6.72 10.44 11.35
N VAL A 209 -7.76 10.67 12.15
CA VAL A 209 -7.67 11.46 13.40
C VAL A 209 -6.83 10.77 14.46
N ALA A 210 -6.93 9.44 14.59
CA ALA A 210 -6.15 8.65 15.54
C ALA A 210 -4.67 8.57 15.18
N GLY A 211 -4.32 8.66 13.89
CA GLY A 211 -2.95 8.62 13.38
C GLY A 211 -2.22 9.95 13.41
N ALA A 212 -2.92 11.07 13.55
CA ALA A 212 -2.30 12.40 13.59
C ALA A 212 -1.68 12.70 14.95
N LYS A 213 -0.37 12.96 14.98
CA LYS A 213 0.38 13.29 16.20
C LYS A 213 0.07 14.68 16.75
N TYR A 214 -0.36 15.61 15.89
CA TYR A 214 -0.65 17.00 16.25
C TYR A 214 -1.96 17.48 15.63
N LYS A 215 -2.72 18.34 16.36
CA LYS A 215 -3.85 19.08 15.80
C LYS A 215 -3.32 20.04 14.73
N GLY A 216 -3.64 19.81 13.46
CA GLY A 216 -3.24 20.66 12.33
C GLY A 216 -2.47 19.93 11.22
N GLU A 217 -2.27 18.63 11.33
CA GLU A 217 -1.74 17.77 10.25
C GLU A 217 -2.80 17.28 9.26
N PHE A 218 -3.99 17.94 9.27
CA PHE A 218 -5.11 17.63 8.38
C PHE A 218 -5.18 18.59 7.22
#